data_94cff0ce20aa1bb31a23cf8a03bd1c15
#
_entry.id   94cff0ce20aa1bb31a23cf8a03bd1c15
#
_cell.length_a   1.000
_cell.length_b   1.000
_cell.length_c   1.000
_cell.angle_alpha   90.00
_cell.angle_beta   90.00
_cell.angle_gamma   90.00
#
_symmetry.space_group_name_H-M   'P 1'
#
loop_
_entity.id
_entity.type
_entity.pdbx_description
1 polymer ?
#
loop_
_entity_poly.entity_id
_entity_poly.type
_entity_poly.pdbx_seq_one_letter_code
_entity_poly.pdbx_strand_id
1 'polypeptide(L)'
;MKRRAFLSGVGLSMTALAGCIGGLTGSGDTQSGGTSDEGYETLSVEGEQVALAPIEDTYQWFKNDEATFVDSRGSSAYDQGHIEGAISSPVQNPIEAEPVEGVSKDALVVAYCGCPHHLSSLRASELQKAGYTNVYVIDEGFYEWVERGYPVVGSKAKKEFEVQGRTDPSHAGEMVKLWLQTDEGVEPLEAALVADDGSYAMTVHFSGVTADSPVSLEAPDYEVETTLGALTGQVVTENFVR
;
A
#
# COMPACT_ATOMS: atom_id res chain seq x y z
N MET A 1 6.01 61.84 19.02
CA MET A 1 4.80 62.39 19.70
C MET A 1 3.63 61.46 19.47
N LYS A 2 2.95 61.18 20.58
CA LYS A 2 1.63 60.58 20.78
C LYS A 2 1.56 59.05 20.73
N ARG A 3 1.65 58.55 21.96
CA ARG A 3 1.06 57.31 22.49
C ARG A 3 -0.47 57.34 22.35
N ARG A 4 -1.10 56.18 22.17
CA ARG A 4 -2.36 55.81 22.82
C ARG A 4 -2.50 54.33 22.91
N ALA A 5 -2.49 53.80 24.13
CA ALA A 5 -2.96 52.50 24.55
C ALA A 5 -4.46 52.63 24.87
N PHE A 6 -5.21 51.53 24.73
CA PHE A 6 -6.47 51.22 25.48
C PHE A 6 -6.74 49.74 25.24
N LEU A 7 -6.63 48.96 26.26
CA LEU A 7 -7.50 48.49 27.34
C LEU A 7 -8.44 47.35 26.93
N SER A 8 -8.13 46.22 27.50
CA SER A 8 -8.90 45.19 28.22
C SER A 8 -10.40 45.02 27.88
N GLY A 9 -10.75 43.80 27.53
CA GLY A 9 -12.09 43.25 27.59
C GLY A 9 -12.07 41.80 27.98
N VAL A 10 -12.39 41.50 29.23
CA VAL A 10 -12.66 40.18 29.82
C VAL A 10 -14.09 39.79 29.45
N GLY A 11 -14.32 38.54 29.09
CA GLY A 11 -15.69 38.06 28.90
C GLY A 11 -15.74 36.59 28.50
N LEU A 12 -15.87 35.78 29.49
CA LEU A 12 -16.80 34.68 29.80
C LEU A 12 -16.95 33.52 28.79
N SER A 13 -16.67 32.40 29.37
CA SER A 13 -17.14 31.02 29.12
C SER A 13 -18.55 30.91 28.55
N MET A 14 -18.73 30.05 27.53
CA MET A 14 -19.94 29.25 27.39
C MET A 14 -19.60 27.87 26.81
N THR A 15 -19.83 26.88 27.63
CA THR A 15 -20.04 25.46 27.32
C THR A 15 -21.32 25.31 26.50
N ALA A 16 -21.28 24.57 25.41
CA ALA A 16 -22.44 23.91 24.81
C ALA A 16 -21.89 22.71 24.00
N LEU A 17 -22.06 21.55 24.55
CA LEU A 17 -23.12 20.58 24.28
C LEU A 17 -23.10 19.96 22.87
N ALA A 18 -22.83 18.68 22.92
CA ALA A 18 -23.08 17.60 22.00
C ALA A 18 -24.18 17.87 20.95
N GLY A 19 -23.84 17.48 19.71
CA GLY A 19 -24.81 17.29 18.65
C GLY A 19 -24.33 16.17 17.76
N CYS A 20 -24.62 14.92 18.15
CA CYS A 20 -24.63 13.79 17.24
C CYS A 20 -25.78 13.98 16.26
N ILE A 21 -25.50 14.10 14.97
CA ILE A 21 -26.45 13.71 13.94
C ILE A 21 -25.67 12.95 12.90
N GLY A 22 -26.09 11.70 12.71
CA GLY A 22 -25.52 10.74 11.79
C GLY A 22 -25.73 11.12 10.33
N GLY A 23 -24.82 10.68 9.55
CA GLY A 23 -24.88 10.57 8.10
C GLY A 23 -24.10 9.34 7.73
N LEU A 24 -24.82 8.24 7.56
CA LEU A 24 -24.32 7.01 6.96
C LEU A 24 -23.90 7.29 5.52
N THR A 25 -22.65 7.10 5.20
CA THR A 25 -22.21 6.53 3.92
C THR A 25 -20.70 6.26 3.99
N GLY A 26 -20.31 5.05 3.63
CA GLY A 26 -18.96 4.75 3.22
C GLY A 26 -18.14 4.00 4.27
N SER A 27 -17.86 2.80 3.90
CA SER A 27 -16.91 1.84 4.40
C SER A 27 -15.70 2.49 5.08
N GLY A 28 -15.64 2.43 6.38
CA GLY A 28 -14.50 2.91 7.13
C GLY A 28 -13.49 1.77 7.27
N ASP A 29 -12.39 1.89 6.58
CA ASP A 29 -11.16 1.23 6.99
C ASP A 29 -10.69 1.91 8.29
N THR A 30 -10.99 1.29 9.42
CA THR A 30 -10.40 1.69 10.69
C THR A 30 -9.06 0.97 10.83
N GLN A 31 -8.11 1.31 9.97
CA GLN A 31 -6.72 0.97 10.21
C GLN A 31 -6.20 1.84 11.35
N SER A 32 -5.46 1.23 12.28
CA SER A 32 -4.77 1.93 13.37
C SER A 32 -3.67 2.80 12.77
N GLY A 33 -4.05 3.95 12.20
CA GLY A 33 -3.16 4.92 11.60
C GLY A 33 -2.61 5.88 12.65
N GLY A 34 -1.31 6.11 12.62
CA GLY A 34 -0.62 7.24 13.25
C GLY A 34 -0.46 8.40 12.27
N THR A 35 0.37 9.36 12.65
CA THR A 35 0.83 10.43 11.76
C THR A 35 2.35 10.44 11.82
N SER A 36 3.02 10.52 10.65
CA SER A 36 4.47 10.67 10.57
C SER A 36 4.93 12.03 11.08
N ASP A 37 6.23 12.21 11.28
CA ASP A 37 6.82 13.50 11.69
C ASP A 37 6.54 14.61 10.64
N GLU A 38 6.38 14.26 9.36
CA GLU A 38 6.02 15.16 8.26
C GLU A 38 4.52 15.40 8.14
N GLY A 39 3.69 14.73 8.95
CA GLY A 39 2.24 14.89 8.99
C GLY A 39 1.45 13.99 8.05
N TYR A 40 2.08 13.02 7.40
CA TYR A 40 1.40 12.01 6.58
C TYR A 40 0.73 10.93 7.44
N GLU A 41 -0.38 10.38 6.96
CA GLU A 41 -0.98 9.20 7.55
C GLU A 41 0.00 8.03 7.55
N THR A 42 -0.07 7.17 8.57
CA THR A 42 0.78 5.98 8.64
C THR A 42 -0.06 4.72 8.76
N LEU A 43 0.45 3.66 8.17
CA LEU A 43 -0.09 2.31 8.23
C LEU A 43 0.84 1.42 9.05
N SER A 44 0.30 0.65 10.00
CA SER A 44 1.09 -0.34 10.72
C SER A 44 1.20 -1.63 9.92
N VAL A 45 2.41 -1.98 9.48
CA VAL A 45 2.68 -3.16 8.64
C VAL A 45 3.89 -3.91 9.22
N GLU A 46 3.71 -5.19 9.54
CA GLU A 46 4.78 -6.05 10.04
C GLU A 46 5.58 -5.43 11.23
N GLY A 47 4.89 -4.63 12.05
CA GLY A 47 5.47 -3.97 13.23
C GLY A 47 6.12 -2.61 12.97
N GLU A 48 6.18 -2.15 11.73
CA GLU A 48 6.69 -0.84 11.34
C GLU A 48 5.54 0.15 11.07
N GLN A 49 5.83 1.46 11.19
CA GLN A 49 4.89 2.54 10.82
C GLN A 49 5.31 3.08 9.45
N VAL A 50 4.53 2.76 8.42
CA VAL A 50 4.79 3.13 7.04
C VAL A 50 4.03 4.41 6.70
N ALA A 51 4.75 5.46 6.29
CA ALA A 51 4.16 6.74 5.93
C ALA A 51 3.58 6.72 4.51
N LEU A 52 2.32 7.15 4.37
CA LEU A 52 1.57 7.23 3.12
C LEU A 52 1.66 8.66 2.58
N ALA A 53 2.46 8.88 1.55
CA ALA A 53 2.63 10.20 0.94
C ALA A 53 1.66 10.38 -0.23
N PRO A 54 0.88 11.48 -0.27
CA PRO A 54 0.02 11.80 -1.40
C PRO A 54 0.81 11.85 -2.72
N ILE A 55 0.18 11.40 -3.78
CA ILE A 55 0.83 11.31 -5.10
C ILE A 55 1.32 12.66 -5.62
N GLU A 56 0.68 13.76 -5.22
CA GLU A 56 1.12 15.12 -5.56
C GLU A 56 2.50 15.43 -4.98
N ASP A 57 2.73 15.06 -3.73
CA ASP A 57 4.00 15.31 -3.03
C ASP A 57 5.10 14.41 -3.60
N THR A 58 4.79 13.12 -3.82
CA THR A 58 5.72 12.18 -4.46
C THR A 58 6.08 12.61 -5.88
N TYR A 59 5.12 13.20 -6.63
CA TYR A 59 5.41 13.75 -7.96
C TYR A 59 6.29 15.01 -7.90
N GLN A 60 6.20 15.85 -6.85
CA GLN A 60 7.16 16.94 -6.66
C GLN A 60 8.57 16.39 -6.44
N TRP A 61 8.73 15.38 -5.56
CA TRP A 61 10.02 14.73 -5.34
C TRP A 61 10.60 14.11 -6.61
N PHE A 62 9.73 13.47 -7.43
CA PHE A 62 10.10 12.95 -8.74
C PHE A 62 10.65 14.06 -9.67
N LYS A 63 9.93 15.15 -9.81
CA LYS A 63 10.32 16.26 -10.71
C LYS A 63 11.63 16.95 -10.29
N ASN A 64 11.91 16.96 -9.01
CA ASN A 64 13.09 17.60 -8.43
C ASN A 64 14.28 16.65 -8.32
N ASP A 65 14.12 15.38 -8.72
CA ASP A 65 15.15 14.32 -8.56
C ASP A 65 15.59 14.16 -7.09
N GLU A 66 14.63 14.30 -6.16
CA GLU A 66 14.86 14.24 -4.71
C GLU A 66 14.71 12.83 -4.14
N ALA A 67 13.95 11.94 -4.80
CA ALA A 67 13.62 10.62 -4.30
C ALA A 67 14.04 9.50 -5.24
N THR A 68 14.40 8.37 -4.65
CA THR A 68 14.56 7.10 -5.36
C THR A 68 13.24 6.34 -5.33
N PHE A 69 12.65 6.10 -6.49
CA PHE A 69 11.41 5.32 -6.62
C PHE A 69 11.73 3.83 -6.71
N VAL A 70 11.00 3.00 -5.97
CA VAL A 70 11.15 1.54 -5.99
C VAL A 70 9.81 0.87 -6.28
N ASP A 71 9.80 0.01 -7.29
CA ASP A 71 8.63 -0.79 -7.66
C ASP A 71 8.60 -2.07 -6.85
N SER A 72 7.58 -2.22 -6.02
CA SER A 72 7.41 -3.35 -5.10
C SER A 72 6.71 -4.55 -5.73
N ARG A 73 6.27 -4.40 -7.00
CA ARG A 73 5.61 -5.46 -7.77
C ARG A 73 6.65 -6.45 -8.31
N GLY A 74 6.18 -7.62 -8.75
CA GLY A 74 7.03 -8.61 -9.40
C GLY A 74 7.73 -8.07 -10.65
N SER A 75 8.85 -8.69 -11.04
CA SER A 75 9.69 -8.29 -12.17
C SER A 75 8.89 -8.21 -13.48
N SER A 76 7.99 -9.14 -13.70
CA SER A 76 7.11 -9.14 -14.87
C SER A 76 6.21 -7.90 -14.96
N ALA A 77 5.72 -7.36 -13.82
CA ALA A 77 4.94 -6.13 -13.77
C ALA A 77 5.81 -4.91 -14.06
N TYR A 78 7.01 -4.88 -13.47
CA TYR A 78 8.00 -3.83 -13.71
C TYR A 78 8.39 -3.75 -15.19
N ASP A 79 8.71 -4.87 -15.84
CA ASP A 79 9.10 -4.94 -17.25
C ASP A 79 7.99 -4.48 -18.19
N GLN A 80 6.74 -4.70 -17.82
CA GLN A 80 5.59 -4.24 -18.60
C GLN A 80 5.38 -2.74 -18.51
N GLY A 81 5.60 -2.14 -17.34
CA GLY A 81 5.51 -0.70 -17.17
C GLY A 81 5.75 -0.27 -15.73
N HIS A 82 6.58 0.75 -15.56
CA HIS A 82 6.98 1.30 -14.27
C HIS A 82 7.15 2.83 -14.32
N ILE A 83 7.26 3.48 -13.16
CA ILE A 83 7.60 4.91 -13.08
C ILE A 83 9.00 5.12 -13.67
N GLU A 84 9.16 6.12 -14.51
CA GLU A 84 10.44 6.41 -15.18
C GLU A 84 11.56 6.58 -14.14
N GLY A 85 12.66 5.83 -14.33
CA GLY A 85 13.82 5.84 -13.42
C GLY A 85 13.65 5.03 -12.13
N ALA A 86 12.51 4.38 -11.91
CA ALA A 86 12.33 3.53 -10.75
C ALA A 86 13.20 2.26 -10.81
N ILE A 87 13.56 1.76 -9.63
CA ILE A 87 14.31 0.51 -9.44
C ILE A 87 13.30 -0.62 -9.18
N SER A 88 13.47 -1.77 -9.84
CA SER A 88 12.72 -2.97 -9.48
C SER A 88 13.19 -3.49 -8.12
N SER A 89 12.28 -3.59 -7.19
CA SER A 89 12.56 -4.01 -5.81
C SER A 89 11.34 -4.75 -5.23
N PRO A 90 11.01 -5.91 -5.81
CA PRO A 90 9.81 -6.65 -5.44
C PRO A 90 9.85 -7.12 -3.98
N VAL A 91 8.67 -7.26 -3.39
CA VAL A 91 8.50 -7.95 -2.10
C VAL A 91 9.01 -9.37 -2.26
N GLN A 92 9.84 -9.83 -1.32
CA GLN A 92 10.46 -11.15 -1.33
C GLN A 92 9.54 -12.21 -0.71
N ASN A 93 9.76 -13.49 -1.07
CA ASN A 93 9.15 -14.62 -0.42
C ASN A 93 10.24 -15.69 -0.10
N PRO A 94 10.56 -15.97 1.18
CA PRO A 94 10.00 -15.29 2.37
C PRO A 94 10.34 -13.80 2.41
N ILE A 95 9.53 -13.02 3.16
CA ILE A 95 9.76 -11.58 3.36
C ILE A 95 11.05 -11.39 4.14
N GLU A 96 11.99 -10.68 3.52
CA GLU A 96 13.33 -10.42 4.08
C GLU A 96 13.68 -8.93 4.04
N ALA A 97 14.42 -8.47 5.04
CA ALA A 97 14.85 -7.08 5.14
C ALA A 97 16.05 -6.79 4.22
N GLU A 98 15.86 -6.89 2.92
CA GLU A 98 16.91 -6.65 1.94
C GLU A 98 17.03 -5.18 1.53
N PRO A 99 18.26 -4.62 1.53
CA PRO A 99 18.52 -3.28 1.03
C PRO A 99 18.37 -3.20 -0.50
N VAL A 100 18.04 -2.02 -1.00
CA VAL A 100 18.13 -1.70 -2.43
C VAL A 100 19.59 -1.42 -2.78
N GLU A 101 20.13 -2.13 -3.76
CA GLU A 101 21.52 -2.00 -4.16
C GLU A 101 21.84 -0.57 -4.63
N GLY A 102 22.92 -0.01 -4.13
CA GLY A 102 23.39 1.33 -4.50
C GLY A 102 22.59 2.49 -3.89
N VAL A 103 21.57 2.24 -3.08
CA VAL A 103 20.76 3.28 -2.43
C VAL A 103 21.22 3.47 -0.97
N SER A 104 21.54 4.72 -0.59
CA SER A 104 21.95 5.06 0.79
C SER A 104 20.78 4.89 1.76
N LYS A 105 21.07 4.54 3.01
CA LYS A 105 20.05 4.33 4.06
C LYS A 105 19.30 5.61 4.49
N ASP A 106 19.91 6.76 4.23
CA ASP A 106 19.36 8.09 4.48
C ASP A 106 18.72 8.75 3.26
N ALA A 107 18.77 8.07 2.09
CA ALA A 107 18.09 8.54 0.90
C ALA A 107 16.57 8.58 1.10
N LEU A 108 15.93 9.56 0.46
CA LEU A 108 14.47 9.57 0.34
C LEU A 108 14.05 8.46 -0.63
N VAL A 109 13.37 7.45 -0.13
CA VAL A 109 12.87 6.31 -0.90
C VAL A 109 11.36 6.33 -0.95
N VAL A 110 10.80 6.18 -2.15
CA VAL A 110 9.36 6.11 -2.39
C VAL A 110 9.03 4.75 -3.00
N ALA A 111 8.40 3.89 -2.20
CA ALA A 111 7.92 2.60 -2.67
C ALA A 111 6.52 2.75 -3.30
N TYR A 112 6.23 1.99 -4.35
CA TYR A 112 4.91 1.94 -4.95
C TYR A 112 4.55 0.54 -5.43
N CYS A 113 3.26 0.27 -5.53
CA CYS A 113 2.69 -0.91 -6.19
C CYS A 113 1.52 -0.51 -7.10
N GLY A 114 0.79 -1.46 -7.64
CA GLY A 114 -0.31 -1.19 -8.56
C GLY A 114 -1.44 -0.39 -7.95
N CYS A 115 -2.00 -0.92 -6.87
CA CYS A 115 -3.09 -0.35 -6.08
C CYS A 115 -2.57 0.51 -4.92
N PRO A 116 -3.47 1.19 -4.18
CA PRO A 116 -3.10 1.87 -2.95
C PRO A 116 -2.36 0.95 -1.96
N HIS A 117 -1.20 1.37 -1.56
CA HIS A 117 -0.32 0.97 -0.45
C HIS A 117 -0.29 -0.50 0.03
N HIS A 118 -0.58 -1.51 -0.80
CA HIS A 118 -0.54 -2.93 -0.38
C HIS A 118 0.89 -3.51 -0.39
N LEU A 119 1.38 -4.00 -1.54
CA LEU A 119 2.76 -4.53 -1.65
C LEU A 119 3.81 -3.47 -1.32
N SER A 120 3.55 -2.21 -1.65
CA SER A 120 4.46 -1.11 -1.35
C SER A 120 4.66 -0.90 0.14
N SER A 121 3.63 -1.08 0.95
CA SER A 121 3.75 -0.99 2.42
C SER A 121 4.55 -2.16 3.00
N LEU A 122 4.39 -3.37 2.47
CA LEU A 122 5.24 -4.51 2.83
C LEU A 122 6.71 -4.19 2.52
N ARG A 123 7.00 -3.73 1.29
CA ARG A 123 8.36 -3.39 0.90
C ARG A 123 8.94 -2.23 1.71
N ALA A 124 8.14 -1.22 2.02
CA ALA A 124 8.55 -0.12 2.88
C ALA A 124 8.92 -0.60 4.28
N SER A 125 8.14 -1.51 4.88
CA SER A 125 8.45 -2.10 6.18
C SER A 125 9.75 -2.90 6.15
N GLU A 126 10.01 -3.68 5.08
CA GLU A 126 11.28 -4.39 4.88
C GLU A 126 12.46 -3.44 4.80
N LEU A 127 12.32 -2.32 4.07
CA LEU A 127 13.36 -1.30 3.95
C LEU A 127 13.63 -0.63 5.31
N GLN A 128 12.59 -0.31 6.09
CA GLN A 128 12.76 0.24 7.44
C GLN A 128 13.51 -0.76 8.34
N LYS A 129 13.13 -2.04 8.32
CA LYS A 129 13.86 -3.13 9.03
C LYS A 129 15.30 -3.27 8.54
N ALA A 130 15.57 -3.02 7.26
CA ALA A 130 16.91 -2.98 6.69
C ALA A 130 17.71 -1.72 7.07
N GLY A 131 17.11 -0.78 7.81
CA GLY A 131 17.75 0.42 8.34
C GLY A 131 17.62 1.67 7.48
N TYR A 132 16.70 1.71 6.50
CA TYR A 132 16.34 2.95 5.82
C TYR A 132 15.52 3.84 6.74
N THR A 133 15.84 5.12 6.81
CA THR A 133 15.23 6.06 7.77
C THR A 133 14.24 7.02 7.13
N ASN A 134 14.16 7.05 5.80
CA ASN A 134 13.37 8.02 5.06
C ASN A 134 12.59 7.32 3.93
N VAL A 135 11.59 6.50 4.33
CA VAL A 135 10.82 5.65 3.43
C VAL A 135 9.35 6.04 3.45
N TYR A 136 8.81 6.27 2.27
CA TYR A 136 7.41 6.60 2.03
C TYR A 136 6.80 5.64 1.01
N VAL A 137 5.48 5.62 0.96
CA VAL A 137 4.69 4.90 -0.03
C VAL A 137 3.82 5.89 -0.79
N ILE A 138 3.66 5.71 -2.10
CA ILE A 138 2.62 6.43 -2.85
C ILE A 138 1.27 5.91 -2.37
N ASP A 139 0.48 6.78 -1.73
CA ASP A 139 -0.81 6.39 -1.14
C ASP A 139 -1.78 5.83 -2.20
N GLU A 140 -1.90 6.48 -3.35
CA GLU A 140 -2.84 6.11 -4.41
C GLU A 140 -2.30 5.04 -5.39
N GLY A 141 -0.99 4.82 -5.42
CA GLY A 141 -0.33 3.79 -6.20
C GLY A 141 -0.09 4.13 -7.68
N PHE A 142 0.47 3.14 -8.42
CA PHE A 142 0.95 3.30 -9.80
C PHE A 142 -0.16 3.62 -10.81
N TYR A 143 -1.35 3.05 -10.64
CA TYR A 143 -2.40 3.29 -11.63
C TYR A 143 -2.92 4.71 -11.59
N GLU A 144 -3.01 5.34 -10.42
CA GLU A 144 -3.32 6.78 -10.31
C GLU A 144 -2.20 7.63 -10.93
N TRP A 145 -0.92 7.25 -10.72
CA TRP A 145 0.22 7.90 -11.37
C TRP A 145 0.07 7.90 -12.91
N VAL A 146 -0.33 6.75 -13.47
CA VAL A 146 -0.60 6.60 -14.91
C VAL A 146 -1.80 7.44 -15.35
N GLU A 147 -2.91 7.44 -14.60
CA GLU A 147 -4.13 8.19 -14.93
C GLU A 147 -3.89 9.69 -14.93
N ARG A 148 -3.03 10.19 -14.06
CA ARG A 148 -2.59 11.60 -14.05
C ARG A 148 -1.64 11.95 -15.19
N GLY A 149 -1.22 10.98 -15.97
CA GLY A 149 -0.31 11.18 -17.11
C GLY A 149 1.14 11.46 -16.69
N TYR A 150 1.53 11.07 -15.48
CA TYR A 150 2.88 11.25 -15.00
C TYR A 150 3.87 10.29 -15.72
N PRO A 151 5.19 10.58 -15.72
CA PRO A 151 6.17 9.84 -16.52
C PRO A 151 6.27 8.35 -16.16
N VAL A 152 6.16 7.50 -17.18
CA VAL A 152 6.29 6.05 -17.07
C VAL A 152 7.01 5.46 -18.28
N VAL A 153 7.64 4.34 -18.10
CA VAL A 153 8.23 3.48 -19.14
C VAL A 153 7.33 2.27 -19.34
N GLY A 154 7.14 1.82 -20.58
CA GLY A 154 6.42 0.59 -20.89
C GLY A 154 4.93 0.74 -21.14
N SER A 155 4.19 -0.37 -21.02
CA SER A 155 2.75 -0.47 -21.31
C SER A 155 1.91 -0.09 -20.09
N LYS A 156 0.73 0.50 -20.37
CA LYS A 156 -0.28 0.87 -19.37
C LYS A 156 -1.46 -0.10 -19.35
N ALA A 157 -1.31 -1.31 -19.91
CA ALA A 157 -2.40 -2.27 -20.01
C ALA A 157 -2.86 -2.75 -18.62
N LYS A 158 -4.16 -2.67 -18.36
CA LYS A 158 -4.80 -3.02 -17.10
C LYS A 158 -5.71 -4.24 -17.32
N LYS A 159 -5.48 -5.34 -16.62
CA LYS A 159 -6.46 -6.40 -16.37
C LYS A 159 -6.78 -6.43 -14.90
N GLU A 160 -8.02 -6.68 -14.55
CA GLU A 160 -8.48 -6.69 -13.17
C GLU A 160 -9.05 -8.06 -12.83
N PHE A 161 -8.62 -8.60 -11.68
CA PHE A 161 -9.20 -9.79 -11.06
C PHE A 161 -9.49 -9.46 -9.59
N GLU A 162 -10.74 -9.63 -9.17
CA GLU A 162 -11.13 -9.42 -7.79
C GLU A 162 -11.02 -10.71 -6.99
N VAL A 163 -10.28 -10.69 -5.90
CA VAL A 163 -10.16 -11.79 -4.93
C VAL A 163 -10.68 -11.30 -3.59
N GLN A 164 -11.61 -12.04 -3.01
CA GLN A 164 -12.21 -11.74 -1.71
C GLN A 164 -12.14 -12.96 -0.81
N GLY A 165 -11.91 -12.75 0.49
CA GLY A 165 -11.86 -13.85 1.42
C GLY A 165 -12.13 -13.45 2.86
N ARG A 166 -11.98 -14.44 3.75
CA ARG A 166 -12.12 -14.29 5.20
C ARG A 166 -11.12 -15.16 5.93
N THR A 167 -10.56 -14.60 6.97
CA THR A 167 -9.78 -15.26 8.01
C THR A 167 -10.46 -15.01 9.37
N ASP A 168 -9.89 -15.52 10.45
CA ASP A 168 -10.39 -15.22 11.79
C ASP A 168 -10.22 -13.72 12.11
N PRO A 169 -11.24 -13.05 12.67
CA PRO A 169 -11.17 -11.62 13.02
C PRO A 169 -10.01 -11.25 13.97
N SER A 170 -9.43 -12.22 14.69
CA SER A 170 -8.24 -11.98 15.53
C SER A 170 -7.00 -11.57 14.73
N HIS A 171 -7.00 -11.80 13.41
CA HIS A 171 -5.94 -11.41 12.48
C HIS A 171 -6.15 -10.01 11.85
N ALA A 172 -7.09 -9.22 12.38
CA ALA A 172 -7.30 -7.85 11.91
C ALA A 172 -5.99 -7.04 11.89
N GLY A 173 -5.69 -6.38 10.76
CA GLY A 173 -4.46 -5.64 10.52
C GLY A 173 -3.26 -6.48 10.06
N GLU A 174 -3.38 -7.81 9.99
CA GLU A 174 -2.38 -8.66 9.35
C GLU A 174 -2.57 -8.69 7.82
N MET A 175 -1.54 -9.10 7.09
CA MET A 175 -1.56 -9.10 5.62
C MET A 175 -1.92 -10.48 5.06
N VAL A 176 -2.82 -10.48 4.08
CA VAL A 176 -3.00 -11.59 3.13
C VAL A 176 -2.18 -11.27 1.89
N LYS A 177 -1.44 -12.24 1.36
CA LYS A 177 -0.53 -12.08 0.24
C LYS A 177 -0.94 -13.02 -0.89
N LEU A 178 -0.81 -12.55 -2.13
CA LEU A 178 -1.07 -13.33 -3.33
C LEU A 178 0.20 -13.38 -4.18
N TRP A 179 0.65 -14.59 -4.49
CA TRP A 179 1.87 -14.86 -5.22
C TRP A 179 1.57 -15.53 -6.56
N LEU A 180 2.23 -15.09 -7.62
CA LEU A 180 2.26 -15.79 -8.92
C LEU A 180 3.34 -16.87 -8.87
N GLN A 181 2.99 -18.09 -9.25
CA GLN A 181 3.95 -19.16 -9.45
C GLN A 181 4.52 -19.06 -10.86
N THR A 182 5.84 -18.99 -10.98
CA THR A 182 6.57 -18.93 -12.27
C THR A 182 7.61 -20.05 -12.36
N ASP A 183 8.15 -20.26 -13.52
CA ASP A 183 9.23 -21.24 -13.72
C ASP A 183 10.53 -20.83 -12.98
N GLU A 184 10.68 -19.56 -12.65
CA GLU A 184 11.85 -18.98 -11.98
C GLU A 184 11.65 -18.86 -10.45
N GLY A 185 10.45 -19.12 -9.94
CA GLY A 185 10.08 -19.01 -8.54
C GLY A 185 8.72 -18.37 -8.34
N VAL A 186 8.57 -17.58 -7.28
CA VAL A 186 7.31 -16.87 -6.98
C VAL A 186 7.51 -15.37 -7.13
N GLU A 187 6.49 -14.69 -7.67
CA GLU A 187 6.44 -13.22 -7.79
C GLU A 187 5.24 -12.66 -7.02
N PRO A 188 5.39 -11.53 -6.33
CA PRO A 188 4.25 -10.90 -5.66
C PRO A 188 3.26 -10.36 -6.69
N LEU A 189 1.99 -10.73 -6.54
CA LEU A 189 0.90 -10.19 -7.36
C LEU A 189 0.18 -9.05 -6.65
N GLU A 190 -0.28 -9.32 -5.42
CA GLU A 190 -1.06 -8.37 -4.65
C GLU A 190 -1.00 -8.73 -3.15
N ALA A 191 -1.43 -7.80 -2.28
CA ALA A 191 -1.65 -8.05 -0.87
C ALA A 191 -2.87 -7.27 -0.39
N ALA A 192 -3.44 -7.66 0.74
CA ALA A 192 -4.52 -6.92 1.38
C ALA A 192 -4.42 -7.03 2.90
N LEU A 193 -4.84 -6.00 3.61
CA LEU A 193 -5.02 -6.06 5.05
C LEU A 193 -6.33 -6.76 5.40
N VAL A 194 -6.26 -7.53 6.48
CA VAL A 194 -7.45 -8.12 7.10
C VAL A 194 -8.21 -7.03 7.86
N ALA A 195 -9.48 -6.84 7.54
CA ALA A 195 -10.36 -5.90 8.22
C ALA A 195 -10.78 -6.42 9.61
N ASP A 196 -11.37 -5.55 10.44
CA ASP A 196 -11.80 -5.86 11.82
C ASP A 196 -12.78 -7.06 11.89
N ASP A 197 -13.53 -7.32 10.84
CA ASP A 197 -14.47 -8.45 10.75
C ASP A 197 -13.85 -9.73 10.17
N GLY A 198 -12.54 -9.73 9.93
CA GLY A 198 -11.79 -10.82 9.32
C GLY A 198 -11.90 -10.89 7.81
N SER A 199 -12.61 -9.98 7.15
CA SER A 199 -12.69 -9.94 5.69
C SER A 199 -11.43 -9.31 5.08
N TYR A 200 -11.13 -9.71 3.85
CA TYR A 200 -10.13 -9.04 3.01
C TYR A 200 -10.60 -9.01 1.55
N ALA A 201 -10.13 -8.02 0.80
CA ALA A 201 -10.38 -7.91 -0.63
C ALA A 201 -9.14 -7.31 -1.31
N MET A 202 -8.81 -7.81 -2.48
CA MET A 202 -7.73 -7.30 -3.30
C MET A 202 -8.12 -7.29 -4.78
N THR A 203 -7.66 -6.29 -5.51
CA THR A 203 -7.82 -6.20 -6.96
C THR A 203 -6.46 -6.38 -7.61
N VAL A 204 -6.29 -7.52 -8.27
CA VAL A 204 -5.05 -7.84 -8.99
C VAL A 204 -5.06 -7.10 -10.32
N HIS A 205 -4.19 -6.12 -10.43
CA HIS A 205 -3.97 -5.35 -11.66
C HIS A 205 -2.67 -5.80 -12.33
N PHE A 206 -2.77 -6.79 -13.22
CA PHE A 206 -1.57 -7.33 -13.85
C PHE A 206 -1.84 -7.73 -15.30
N SER A 207 -1.06 -7.22 -16.24
CA SER A 207 -1.26 -7.51 -17.67
C SER A 207 -0.71 -8.87 -18.11
N GLY A 208 0.18 -9.49 -17.34
CA GLY A 208 0.81 -10.77 -17.65
C GLY A 208 0.06 -12.01 -17.14
N VAL A 209 -0.99 -11.84 -16.34
CA VAL A 209 -1.75 -12.96 -15.77
C VAL A 209 -3.05 -13.23 -16.50
N THR A 210 -3.52 -14.47 -16.39
CA THR A 210 -4.81 -14.94 -16.90
C THR A 210 -5.55 -15.68 -15.79
N ALA A 211 -6.80 -16.05 -16.02
CA ALA A 211 -7.55 -16.88 -15.09
C ALA A 211 -6.87 -18.26 -14.81
N ASP A 212 -6.08 -18.75 -15.74
CA ASP A 212 -5.38 -20.04 -15.61
C ASP A 212 -3.99 -19.90 -14.93
N SER A 213 -3.55 -18.67 -14.61
CA SER A 213 -2.25 -18.45 -13.95
C SER A 213 -2.22 -19.13 -12.60
N PRO A 214 -1.20 -19.96 -12.31
CA PRO A 214 -1.04 -20.64 -11.04
C PRO A 214 -0.62 -19.62 -9.97
N VAL A 215 -1.32 -19.63 -8.85
CA VAL A 215 -1.10 -18.70 -7.73
C VAL A 215 -1.13 -19.43 -6.39
N SER A 216 -0.46 -18.84 -5.39
CA SER A 216 -0.66 -19.16 -3.98
C SER A 216 -1.16 -17.93 -3.22
N LEU A 217 -2.20 -18.13 -2.42
CA LEU A 217 -2.73 -17.13 -1.49
C LEU A 217 -2.33 -17.55 -0.10
N GLU A 218 -1.61 -16.69 0.60
CA GLU A 218 -1.14 -16.85 1.97
C GLU A 218 -1.94 -15.92 2.88
N ALA A 219 -2.82 -16.50 3.69
CA ALA A 219 -3.54 -15.80 4.76
C ALA A 219 -2.90 -16.15 6.11
N PRO A 220 -3.15 -15.39 7.19
CA PRO A 220 -2.55 -15.64 8.50
C PRO A 220 -2.82 -17.04 9.09
N ASP A 221 -3.95 -17.64 8.75
CA ASP A 221 -4.45 -18.91 9.30
C ASP A 221 -4.63 -20.02 8.25
N TYR A 222 -4.42 -19.74 6.94
CA TYR A 222 -4.50 -20.75 5.88
C TYR A 222 -3.69 -20.36 4.65
N GLU A 223 -3.41 -21.35 3.80
CA GLU A 223 -2.77 -21.19 2.50
C GLU A 223 -3.56 -21.94 1.42
N VAL A 224 -3.66 -21.34 0.22
CA VAL A 224 -4.35 -21.92 -0.93
C VAL A 224 -3.48 -21.87 -2.18
N GLU A 225 -3.16 -23.03 -2.75
CA GLU A 225 -2.53 -23.13 -4.06
C GLU A 225 -3.59 -23.48 -5.11
N THR A 226 -3.77 -22.64 -6.14
CA THR A 226 -4.80 -22.82 -7.16
C THR A 226 -4.50 -21.98 -8.41
N THR A 227 -5.50 -21.71 -9.25
CA THR A 227 -5.41 -20.71 -10.34
C THR A 227 -6.08 -19.40 -9.91
N LEU A 228 -5.64 -18.28 -10.50
CA LEU A 228 -6.21 -16.97 -10.20
C LEU A 228 -7.74 -16.94 -10.46
N GLY A 229 -8.19 -17.55 -11.54
CA GLY A 229 -9.62 -17.63 -11.87
C GLY A 229 -10.43 -18.42 -10.84
N ALA A 230 -9.84 -19.41 -10.18
CA ALA A 230 -10.55 -20.17 -9.14
C ALA A 230 -10.76 -19.34 -7.85
N LEU A 231 -9.92 -18.34 -7.58
CA LEU A 231 -10.07 -17.42 -6.45
C LEU A 231 -11.12 -16.34 -6.72
N THR A 232 -11.42 -16.05 -7.98
CA THR A 232 -12.38 -15.01 -8.37
C THR A 232 -13.82 -15.48 -8.29
N GLY A 233 -14.74 -14.58 -7.93
CA GLY A 233 -16.17 -14.88 -7.92
C GLY A 233 -16.67 -15.69 -6.72
N GLN A 234 -15.85 -15.98 -5.74
CA GLN A 234 -16.23 -16.62 -4.49
C GLN A 234 -15.41 -16.07 -3.31
N VAL A 235 -15.91 -16.30 -2.10
CA VAL A 235 -15.18 -15.92 -0.88
C VAL A 235 -14.22 -17.04 -0.49
N VAL A 236 -12.93 -16.74 -0.46
CA VAL A 236 -11.87 -17.67 -0.08
C VAL A 236 -11.78 -17.77 1.45
N THR A 237 -11.71 -18.98 1.98
CA THR A 237 -11.61 -19.27 3.41
C THR A 237 -10.71 -20.49 3.62
N GLU A 238 -10.41 -20.85 4.86
CA GLU A 238 -9.71 -22.09 5.23
C GLU A 238 -10.32 -23.37 4.62
N ASN A 239 -11.62 -23.36 4.34
CA ASN A 239 -12.38 -24.46 3.73
C ASN A 239 -12.48 -24.34 2.21
N PHE A 240 -11.64 -23.54 1.57
CA PHE A 240 -11.64 -23.37 0.13
C PHE A 240 -11.43 -24.73 -0.58
N VAL A 241 -12.41 -25.16 -1.36
CA VAL A 241 -12.37 -26.41 -2.14
C VAL A 241 -12.21 -26.07 -3.62
N ARG A 242 -11.24 -26.72 -4.26
CA ARG A 242 -10.92 -26.58 -5.70
C ARG A 242 -12.04 -27.10 -6.59
#